data_16e43408acb3ff1ece569a2e5d452065
#
_entry.id   16e43408acb3ff1ece569a2e5d452065
#
_cell.length_a   1.000
_cell.length_b   1.000
_cell.length_c   1.000
_cell.angle_alpha   90.00
_cell.angle_beta   90.00
_cell.angle_gamma   90.00
#
_symmetry.space_group_name_H-M   'P 1'
#
loop_
_entity.id
_entity.type
_entity.pdbx_description
1 polymer ?
#
loop_
_entity_poly.entity_id
_entity_poly.type
_entity_poly.pdbx_seq_one_letter_code
_entity_poly.pdbx_strand_id
1 'polypeptide(L)'
;MEVAPESTIAPGMIDVHTNGAEDVLFNRDQGSAVEVAARSYVKQGVTGFVAGIITAPWESMLHAASEICESANQLEEQGGIGARCLGIHFEGPFLNPKFRRVHRGDWVLRPTVERAREMIDACHGALVMVTLAPEVEGAEEVARFLFDQGIVCAAGHTAAKYREGMLAIGLGFRTLTHAFNAMPPLDHRDPSLLVAFMQEARTTVQLICDGYHVAPPMVDLLYRTVGTRLVLATDNMPPSGTGYRIDGGVVRSEDGTMAGSALRCDQAVRNLMSYADLPFERAIINASAAPARLLGLERDLGTIAEGKRADFAVWDEELRVVATVVGGTPVYGAVHLHQRTAGIGG
;
A
#
# COMPACT_ATOMS: atom_id res chain seq x y z
N MET A 1 -15.48 -15.17 20.30
CA MET A 1 -14.69 -15.76 19.20
C MET A 1 -13.91 -16.91 19.78
N GLU A 2 -14.07 -18.09 19.25
CA GLU A 2 -13.22 -19.24 19.59
C GLU A 2 -12.31 -19.53 18.41
N VAL A 3 -11.04 -19.59 18.66
CA VAL A 3 -9.98 -20.00 17.74
C VAL A 3 -9.22 -21.15 18.36
N ALA A 4 -8.42 -21.88 17.61
CA ALA A 4 -7.56 -22.91 18.16
C ALA A 4 -6.72 -22.34 19.31
N PRO A 5 -6.49 -23.09 20.42
CA PRO A 5 -5.86 -22.57 21.64
C PRO A 5 -4.49 -21.91 21.42
N GLU A 6 -3.77 -22.31 20.38
CA GLU A 6 -2.40 -21.88 20.07
C GLU A 6 -2.36 -20.82 18.95
N SER A 7 -3.54 -20.27 18.57
CA SER A 7 -3.61 -19.23 17.54
C SER A 7 -3.33 -17.84 18.09
N THR A 8 -2.64 -17.02 17.29
CA THR A 8 -2.43 -15.60 17.55
C THR A 8 -3.46 -14.76 16.80
N ILE A 9 -4.15 -13.86 17.50
CA ILE A 9 -5.06 -12.89 16.90
C ILE A 9 -4.32 -11.56 16.78
N ALA A 10 -4.25 -11.05 15.57
CA ALA A 10 -3.61 -9.78 15.26
C ALA A 10 -4.59 -8.81 14.55
N PRO A 11 -4.33 -7.50 14.57
CA PRO A 11 -5.08 -6.56 13.73
C PRO A 11 -5.02 -6.99 12.27
N GLY A 12 -6.12 -6.79 11.54
CA GLY A 12 -6.13 -6.99 10.10
C GLY A 12 -5.09 -6.11 9.41
N MET A 13 -4.42 -6.68 8.43
CA MET A 13 -3.39 -5.95 7.66
C MET A 13 -4.02 -5.02 6.64
N ILE A 14 -3.27 -3.97 6.28
CA ILE A 14 -3.63 -2.99 5.26
C ILE A 14 -2.49 -2.90 4.25
N ASP A 15 -2.78 -3.19 2.99
CA ASP A 15 -1.83 -3.00 1.90
C ASP A 15 -2.10 -1.67 1.19
N VAL A 16 -1.18 -0.72 1.33
CA VAL A 16 -1.34 0.64 0.78
C VAL A 16 -0.85 0.79 -0.65
N HIS A 17 -0.23 -0.24 -1.21
CA HIS A 17 0.33 -0.20 -2.55
C HIS A 17 0.28 -1.59 -3.17
N THR A 18 -0.72 -1.83 -3.99
CA THR A 18 -0.91 -3.06 -4.74
C THR A 18 -1.62 -2.76 -6.06
N ASN A 19 -1.20 -3.42 -7.14
CA ASN A 19 -1.68 -3.12 -8.50
C ASN A 19 -2.73 -4.12 -9.00
N GLY A 20 -3.05 -5.13 -8.20
CA GLY A 20 -4.04 -6.15 -8.52
C GLY A 20 -3.89 -7.41 -7.68
N ALA A 21 -4.64 -8.45 -8.01
CA ALA A 21 -4.62 -9.72 -7.30
C ALA A 21 -4.85 -10.88 -8.27
N GLU A 22 -4.24 -12.03 -8.00
CA GLU A 22 -4.35 -13.22 -8.85
C GLU A 22 -4.03 -12.88 -10.32
N ASP A 23 -5.02 -12.90 -11.22
CA ASP A 23 -4.85 -12.62 -12.65
C ASP A 23 -5.44 -11.27 -13.10
N VAL A 24 -5.89 -10.41 -12.16
CA VAL A 24 -6.52 -9.13 -12.45
C VAL A 24 -5.65 -7.95 -12.05
N LEU A 25 -5.66 -6.90 -12.89
CA LEU A 25 -4.99 -5.62 -12.68
C LEU A 25 -6.01 -4.51 -12.57
N PHE A 26 -5.88 -3.62 -11.61
CA PHE A 26 -6.79 -2.48 -11.45
C PHE A 26 -6.84 -1.58 -12.69
N ASN A 27 -5.71 -1.31 -13.33
CA ASN A 27 -5.65 -0.55 -14.57
C ASN A 27 -6.42 -1.17 -15.74
N ARG A 28 -6.43 -2.51 -15.84
CA ARG A 28 -6.98 -3.24 -16.99
C ARG A 28 -8.40 -3.72 -16.74
N ASP A 29 -8.61 -4.34 -15.58
CA ASP A 29 -9.85 -5.04 -15.24
C ASP A 29 -10.77 -4.17 -14.39
N GLN A 30 -10.27 -2.99 -13.97
CA GLN A 30 -11.04 -1.90 -13.38
C GLN A 30 -11.93 -2.36 -12.20
N GLY A 31 -13.21 -2.03 -12.23
CA GLY A 31 -14.16 -2.40 -11.18
C GLY A 31 -14.26 -3.90 -10.92
N SER A 32 -14.15 -4.75 -11.95
CA SER A 32 -14.18 -6.21 -11.78
C SER A 32 -12.99 -6.76 -10.96
N ALA A 33 -11.86 -6.04 -10.96
CA ALA A 33 -10.70 -6.41 -10.18
C ALA A 33 -10.91 -6.24 -8.67
N VAL A 34 -11.81 -5.36 -8.24
CA VAL A 34 -12.06 -5.06 -6.83
C VAL A 34 -12.61 -6.28 -6.09
N GLU A 35 -13.58 -6.99 -6.67
CA GLU A 35 -14.14 -8.20 -6.08
C GLU A 35 -13.10 -9.31 -5.95
N VAL A 36 -12.32 -9.54 -7.01
CA VAL A 36 -11.25 -10.56 -7.00
C VAL A 36 -10.21 -10.22 -5.93
N ALA A 37 -9.79 -8.97 -5.85
CA ALA A 37 -8.84 -8.50 -4.85
C ALA A 37 -9.40 -8.66 -3.43
N ALA A 38 -10.65 -8.25 -3.18
CA ALA A 38 -11.31 -8.38 -1.89
C ALA A 38 -11.33 -9.83 -1.38
N ARG A 39 -11.66 -10.79 -2.26
CA ARG A 39 -11.68 -12.23 -1.93
C ARG A 39 -10.28 -12.84 -1.80
N SER A 40 -9.31 -12.34 -2.54
CA SER A 40 -7.94 -12.87 -2.52
C SER A 40 -7.16 -12.40 -1.29
N TYR A 41 -7.27 -11.12 -0.96
CA TYR A 41 -6.46 -10.51 0.11
C TYR A 41 -6.81 -11.04 1.50
N VAL A 42 -8.05 -11.41 1.76
CA VAL A 42 -8.42 -12.02 3.05
C VAL A 42 -7.71 -13.35 3.31
N LYS A 43 -7.29 -14.08 2.27
CA LYS A 43 -6.47 -15.30 2.39
C LYS A 43 -5.06 -15.02 2.90
N GLN A 44 -4.68 -13.75 2.97
CA GLN A 44 -3.40 -13.26 3.47
C GLN A 44 -3.54 -12.50 4.79
N GLY A 45 -4.76 -12.38 5.36
CA GLY A 45 -5.02 -11.59 6.56
C GLY A 45 -5.16 -10.09 6.32
N VAL A 46 -5.23 -9.66 5.06
CA VAL A 46 -5.47 -8.26 4.68
C VAL A 46 -6.97 -7.98 4.78
N THR A 47 -7.33 -6.96 5.55
CA THR A 47 -8.72 -6.52 5.74
C THR A 47 -9.05 -5.23 5.01
N GLY A 48 -8.01 -4.53 4.53
CA GLY A 48 -8.15 -3.33 3.73
C GLY A 48 -6.99 -3.17 2.76
N PHE A 49 -7.25 -2.63 1.58
CA PHE A 49 -6.23 -2.35 0.58
C PHE A 49 -6.51 -1.02 -0.14
N VAL A 50 -5.46 -0.43 -0.68
CA VAL A 50 -5.56 0.74 -1.56
C VAL A 50 -5.28 0.29 -2.99
N ALA A 51 -6.23 0.50 -3.90
CA ALA A 51 -6.10 0.07 -5.29
C ALA A 51 -5.12 0.99 -6.04
N GLY A 52 -4.02 0.42 -6.49
CA GLY A 52 -2.97 1.11 -7.24
C GLY A 52 -3.30 1.24 -8.72
N ILE A 53 -3.29 2.46 -9.23
CA ILE A 53 -3.39 2.76 -10.66
C ILE A 53 -2.02 3.25 -11.11
N ILE A 54 -1.30 2.40 -11.83
CA ILE A 54 0.01 2.73 -12.40
C ILE A 54 -0.15 3.64 -13.62
N THR A 55 0.91 4.37 -13.96
CA THR A 55 0.95 5.26 -15.13
C THR A 55 0.52 4.55 -16.41
N ALA A 56 -0.53 5.07 -17.04
CA ALA A 56 -1.17 4.60 -18.27
C ALA A 56 -1.67 5.81 -19.10
N PRO A 57 -2.31 5.64 -20.26
CA PRO A 57 -2.98 6.75 -20.93
C PRO A 57 -3.95 7.46 -19.99
N TRP A 58 -3.91 8.80 -19.98
CA TRP A 58 -4.60 9.62 -18.98
C TRP A 58 -6.06 9.27 -18.77
N GLU A 59 -6.85 9.25 -19.84
CA GLU A 59 -8.28 8.92 -19.79
C GLU A 59 -8.54 7.50 -19.26
N SER A 60 -7.62 6.55 -19.56
CA SER A 60 -7.75 5.18 -19.05
C SER A 60 -7.51 5.10 -17.54
N MET A 61 -6.61 5.94 -17.00
CA MET A 61 -6.37 6.01 -15.55
C MET A 61 -7.59 6.58 -14.83
N LEU A 62 -8.18 7.67 -15.35
CA LEU A 62 -9.36 8.29 -14.78
C LEU A 62 -10.58 7.36 -14.84
N HIS A 63 -10.78 6.69 -15.97
CA HIS A 63 -11.86 5.71 -16.12
C HIS A 63 -11.69 4.54 -15.16
N ALA A 64 -10.49 3.98 -15.04
CA ALA A 64 -10.22 2.90 -14.09
C ALA A 64 -10.51 3.32 -12.64
N ALA A 65 -10.16 4.55 -12.26
CA ALA A 65 -10.44 5.09 -10.93
C ALA A 65 -11.94 5.14 -10.65
N SER A 66 -12.75 5.65 -11.60
CA SER A 66 -14.20 5.73 -11.48
C SER A 66 -14.84 4.36 -11.30
N GLU A 67 -14.51 3.41 -12.18
CA GLU A 67 -15.05 2.04 -12.13
C GLU A 67 -14.67 1.29 -10.84
N ILE A 68 -13.44 1.48 -10.36
CA ILE A 68 -12.99 0.89 -9.09
C ILE A 68 -13.79 1.47 -7.92
N CYS A 69 -13.99 2.78 -7.88
CA CYS A 69 -14.75 3.43 -6.81
C CYS A 69 -16.22 2.99 -6.82
N GLU A 70 -16.84 2.92 -7.99
CA GLU A 70 -18.23 2.46 -8.13
C GLU A 70 -18.39 1.01 -7.66
N SER A 71 -17.47 0.12 -8.08
CA SER A 71 -17.47 -1.29 -7.65
C SER A 71 -17.23 -1.44 -6.15
N ALA A 72 -16.29 -0.68 -5.58
CA ALA A 72 -16.01 -0.71 -4.14
C ALA A 72 -17.24 -0.29 -3.33
N ASN A 73 -17.94 0.77 -3.72
CA ASN A 73 -19.16 1.23 -3.07
C ASN A 73 -20.28 0.18 -3.16
N GLN A 74 -20.49 -0.42 -4.35
CA GLN A 74 -21.49 -1.47 -4.53
C GLN A 74 -21.24 -2.69 -3.63
N LEU A 75 -19.96 -3.10 -3.49
CA LEU A 75 -19.59 -4.20 -2.62
C LEU A 75 -19.84 -3.88 -1.14
N GLU A 76 -19.56 -2.67 -0.69
CA GLU A 76 -19.85 -2.24 0.70
C GLU A 76 -21.36 -2.18 0.95
N GLU A 77 -22.17 -1.69 0.02
CA GLU A 77 -23.64 -1.65 0.11
C GLU A 77 -24.26 -3.05 0.19
N GLN A 78 -23.64 -4.04 -0.43
CA GLN A 78 -24.02 -5.45 -0.37
C GLN A 78 -23.56 -6.16 0.92
N GLY A 79 -22.94 -5.46 1.86
CA GLY A 79 -22.48 -5.98 3.14
C GLY A 79 -21.02 -6.45 3.14
N GLY A 80 -20.28 -6.17 2.06
CA GLY A 80 -18.88 -6.59 1.90
C GLY A 80 -18.70 -8.09 1.68
N ILE A 81 -17.65 -8.47 0.99
CA ILE A 81 -17.38 -9.88 0.64
C ILE A 81 -15.97 -10.33 1.01
N GLY A 82 -15.17 -9.43 1.58
CA GLY A 82 -13.75 -9.67 1.83
C GLY A 82 -13.03 -8.42 2.34
N ALA A 83 -11.78 -8.25 1.93
CA ALA A 83 -11.02 -7.04 2.23
C ALA A 83 -11.65 -5.82 1.57
N ARG A 84 -11.62 -4.68 2.26
CA ARG A 84 -12.21 -3.44 1.76
C ARG A 84 -11.23 -2.66 0.90
N CYS A 85 -11.70 -2.12 -0.22
CA CYS A 85 -10.99 -1.09 -0.93
C CYS A 85 -11.09 0.23 -0.13
N LEU A 86 -9.95 0.69 0.41
CA LEU A 86 -9.87 1.88 1.25
C LEU A 86 -9.69 3.17 0.45
N GLY A 87 -9.56 3.05 -0.87
CA GLY A 87 -9.39 4.16 -1.78
C GLY A 87 -8.42 3.84 -2.92
N ILE A 88 -8.08 4.90 -3.66
CA ILE A 88 -7.23 4.85 -4.85
C ILE A 88 -5.85 5.46 -4.54
N HIS A 89 -4.82 4.82 -5.06
CA HIS A 89 -3.46 5.34 -5.14
C HIS A 89 -3.06 5.49 -6.61
N PHE A 90 -2.84 6.70 -7.09
CA PHE A 90 -2.20 6.89 -8.39
C PHE A 90 -0.67 6.82 -8.26
N GLU A 91 -0.06 5.81 -8.87
CA GLU A 91 1.39 5.75 -9.01
C GLU A 91 1.83 6.46 -10.29
N GLY A 92 2.13 7.73 -10.15
CA GLY A 92 2.30 8.66 -11.28
C GLY A 92 0.95 9.28 -11.72
N PRO A 93 0.89 9.86 -12.92
CA PRO A 93 1.90 9.92 -13.99
C PRO A 93 2.98 11.02 -13.82
N PHE A 94 3.03 11.70 -12.70
CA PHE A 94 3.89 12.84 -12.40
C PHE A 94 5.30 12.39 -11.95
N LEU A 95 5.96 11.56 -12.75
CA LEU A 95 7.21 10.88 -12.46
C LEU A 95 8.40 11.57 -13.14
N ASN A 96 9.60 11.33 -12.59
CA ASN A 96 10.82 11.73 -13.29
C ASN A 96 11.11 10.76 -14.46
N PRO A 97 11.22 11.23 -15.70
CA PRO A 97 11.42 10.36 -16.87
C PRO A 97 12.65 9.45 -16.78
N LYS A 98 13.70 9.83 -16.04
CA LYS A 98 14.91 9.02 -15.85
C LYS A 98 14.70 7.89 -14.83
N PHE A 99 13.73 8.02 -13.94
CA PHE A 99 13.43 7.06 -12.87
C PHE A 99 12.09 6.36 -13.06
N ARG A 100 11.47 6.49 -14.24
CA ARG A 100 10.15 5.92 -14.55
C ARG A 100 10.10 4.38 -14.55
N ARG A 101 11.25 3.70 -14.65
CA ARG A 101 11.34 2.24 -14.72
C ARG A 101 10.45 1.66 -15.83
N VAL A 102 9.48 0.78 -15.46
CA VAL A 102 8.58 0.12 -16.42
C VAL A 102 7.44 1.01 -16.93
N HIS A 103 7.21 2.16 -16.29
CA HIS A 103 6.21 3.12 -16.79
C HIS A 103 6.64 3.66 -18.17
N ARG A 104 5.73 3.67 -19.11
CA ARG A 104 6.04 4.18 -20.46
C ARG A 104 6.27 5.69 -20.45
N GLY A 105 7.32 6.13 -21.10
CA GLY A 105 7.74 7.54 -21.10
C GLY A 105 6.74 8.49 -21.75
N ASP A 106 5.98 8.02 -22.75
CA ASP A 106 4.92 8.75 -23.42
C ASP A 106 3.65 8.97 -22.55
N TRP A 107 3.54 8.26 -21.43
CA TRP A 107 2.46 8.43 -20.46
C TRP A 107 2.87 9.23 -19.23
N VAL A 108 4.16 9.53 -19.07
CA VAL A 108 4.64 10.42 -17.99
C VAL A 108 4.23 11.85 -18.33
N LEU A 109 3.50 12.48 -17.42
CA LEU A 109 2.92 13.81 -17.63
C LEU A 109 3.52 14.83 -16.66
N ARG A 110 3.53 16.10 -17.09
CA ARG A 110 3.83 17.21 -16.18
C ARG A 110 2.70 17.35 -15.14
N PRO A 111 3.04 17.49 -13.85
CA PRO A 111 2.04 17.79 -12.82
C PRO A 111 1.41 19.16 -13.04
N THR A 112 0.08 19.22 -12.97
CA THR A 112 -0.71 20.45 -12.92
C THR A 112 -1.88 20.29 -11.95
N VAL A 113 -2.34 21.40 -11.36
CA VAL A 113 -3.47 21.38 -10.44
C VAL A 113 -4.76 20.94 -11.13
N GLU A 114 -4.93 21.24 -12.41
CA GLU A 114 -6.07 20.80 -13.22
C GLU A 114 -6.13 19.27 -13.28
N ARG A 115 -4.99 18.62 -13.61
CA ARG A 115 -4.91 17.15 -13.61
C ARG A 115 -5.14 16.55 -12.23
N ALA A 116 -4.64 17.18 -11.17
CA ALA A 116 -4.92 16.72 -9.81
C ALA A 116 -6.41 16.82 -9.46
N ARG A 117 -7.13 17.84 -9.95
CA ARG A 117 -8.60 17.93 -9.81
C ARG A 117 -9.31 16.82 -10.58
N GLU A 118 -8.92 16.57 -11.83
CA GLU A 118 -9.49 15.47 -12.62
C GLU A 118 -9.30 14.10 -11.93
N MET A 119 -8.14 13.85 -11.28
CA MET A 119 -7.93 12.64 -10.47
C MET A 119 -8.90 12.57 -9.29
N ILE A 120 -9.10 13.68 -8.56
CA ILE A 120 -10.01 13.74 -7.41
C ILE A 120 -11.45 13.50 -7.87
N ASP A 121 -11.86 14.15 -8.95
CA ASP A 121 -13.21 14.04 -9.50
C ASP A 121 -13.49 12.60 -9.96
N ALA A 122 -12.55 11.96 -10.67
CA ALA A 122 -12.68 10.57 -11.10
C ALA A 122 -12.75 9.55 -9.96
N CYS A 123 -12.18 9.88 -8.80
CA CYS A 123 -12.22 9.00 -7.63
C CYS A 123 -13.44 9.21 -6.74
N HIS A 124 -14.37 10.13 -7.06
CA HIS A 124 -15.59 10.38 -6.27
C HIS A 124 -15.33 10.55 -4.75
N GLY A 125 -14.20 11.15 -4.40
CA GLY A 125 -13.76 11.35 -3.00
C GLY A 125 -12.94 10.20 -2.40
N ALA A 126 -12.66 9.14 -3.15
CA ALA A 126 -11.86 7.99 -2.69
C ALA A 126 -10.37 8.07 -3.07
N LEU A 127 -9.88 9.20 -3.59
CA LEU A 127 -8.44 9.39 -3.79
C LEU A 127 -7.75 9.56 -2.44
N VAL A 128 -6.86 8.63 -2.08
CA VAL A 128 -6.16 8.68 -0.79
C VAL A 128 -4.66 8.96 -0.92
N MET A 129 -4.05 8.62 -2.06
CA MET A 129 -2.61 8.79 -2.24
C MET A 129 -2.23 9.06 -3.70
N VAL A 130 -1.21 9.88 -3.91
CA VAL A 130 -0.59 10.10 -5.22
C VAL A 130 0.92 10.00 -5.06
N THR A 131 1.56 9.12 -5.84
CA THR A 131 3.03 9.08 -5.99
C THR A 131 3.45 10.03 -7.10
N LEU A 132 4.34 10.96 -6.73
CA LEU A 132 4.93 11.91 -7.68
C LEU A 132 6.39 12.20 -7.35
N ALA A 133 7.16 12.62 -8.35
CA ALA A 133 8.55 13.06 -8.19
C ALA A 133 8.56 14.53 -7.74
N PRO A 134 9.06 14.84 -6.54
CA PRO A 134 8.94 16.18 -5.97
C PRO A 134 9.77 17.27 -6.71
N GLU A 135 10.79 16.86 -7.46
CA GLU A 135 11.68 17.76 -8.20
C GLU A 135 11.18 18.12 -9.61
N VAL A 136 10.11 17.47 -10.10
CA VAL A 136 9.60 17.80 -11.44
C VAL A 136 8.81 19.12 -11.40
N GLU A 137 8.92 19.88 -12.50
CA GLU A 137 8.26 21.19 -12.62
C GLU A 137 6.75 21.08 -12.48
N GLY A 138 6.15 21.84 -11.56
CA GLY A 138 4.73 21.83 -11.20
C GLY A 138 4.39 20.91 -10.03
N ALA A 139 5.33 20.09 -9.52
CA ALA A 139 5.08 19.19 -8.41
C ALA A 139 4.81 19.92 -7.10
N GLU A 140 5.41 21.09 -6.89
CA GLU A 140 5.19 21.90 -5.68
C GLU A 140 3.72 22.34 -5.55
N GLU A 141 3.17 22.93 -6.61
CA GLU A 141 1.78 23.39 -6.63
C GLU A 141 0.79 22.24 -6.47
N VAL A 142 1.05 21.13 -7.16
CA VAL A 142 0.23 19.93 -7.05
C VAL A 142 0.30 19.31 -5.65
N ALA A 143 1.48 19.22 -5.05
CA ALA A 143 1.64 18.67 -3.69
C ALA A 143 0.91 19.51 -2.65
N ARG A 144 1.01 20.85 -2.70
CA ARG A 144 0.26 21.74 -1.82
C ARG A 144 -1.24 21.55 -1.99
N PHE A 145 -1.72 21.52 -3.24
CA PHE A 145 -3.13 21.33 -3.54
C PHE A 145 -3.65 20.00 -2.98
N LEU A 146 -2.95 18.88 -3.24
CA LEU A 146 -3.33 17.55 -2.73
C LEU A 146 -3.31 17.49 -1.20
N PHE A 147 -2.29 18.10 -0.57
CA PHE A 147 -2.19 18.17 0.88
C PHE A 147 -3.38 18.93 1.50
N ASP A 148 -3.79 20.06 0.91
CA ASP A 148 -4.94 20.85 1.36
C ASP A 148 -6.27 20.09 1.19
N GLN A 149 -6.33 19.10 0.27
CA GLN A 149 -7.46 18.18 0.11
C GLN A 149 -7.38 16.95 1.04
N GLY A 150 -6.35 16.84 1.89
CA GLY A 150 -6.15 15.70 2.79
C GLY A 150 -5.61 14.44 2.10
N ILE A 151 -5.12 14.56 0.85
CA ILE A 151 -4.59 13.44 0.06
C ILE A 151 -3.10 13.28 0.37
N VAL A 152 -2.66 12.04 0.57
CA VAL A 152 -1.26 11.72 0.87
C VAL A 152 -0.40 11.90 -0.38
N CYS A 153 0.57 12.82 -0.32
CA CYS A 153 1.64 12.90 -1.30
C CYS A 153 2.75 11.91 -0.93
N ALA A 154 3.02 10.96 -1.83
CA ALA A 154 4.11 10.00 -1.73
C ALA A 154 5.25 10.40 -2.68
N ALA A 155 6.48 10.49 -2.19
CA ALA A 155 7.62 10.75 -3.05
C ALA A 155 8.13 9.44 -3.66
N GLY A 156 8.23 9.37 -4.98
CA GLY A 156 8.70 8.18 -5.66
C GLY A 156 9.02 8.43 -7.13
N HIS A 157 9.67 7.48 -7.80
CA HIS A 157 10.11 7.61 -9.20
C HIS A 157 10.82 8.94 -9.48
N THR A 158 11.83 9.23 -8.69
CA THR A 158 12.39 10.56 -8.49
C THR A 158 13.92 10.57 -8.61
N ALA A 159 14.49 11.67 -9.08
CA ALA A 159 15.93 11.95 -9.03
C ALA A 159 16.32 12.79 -7.80
N ALA A 160 15.36 13.14 -6.93
CA ALA A 160 15.56 14.05 -5.81
C ALA A 160 16.65 13.57 -4.84
N LYS A 161 17.43 14.52 -4.37
CA LYS A 161 18.47 14.35 -3.37
C LYS A 161 17.96 14.78 -1.99
N TYR A 162 18.81 14.70 -0.99
CA TYR A 162 18.47 15.01 0.40
C TYR A 162 17.80 16.38 0.58
N ARG A 163 18.36 17.44 -0.04
CA ARG A 163 17.83 18.80 0.09
C ARG A 163 16.43 18.91 -0.52
N GLU A 164 16.22 18.31 -1.68
CA GLU A 164 14.91 18.28 -2.34
C GLU A 164 13.91 17.44 -1.56
N GLY A 165 14.37 16.34 -0.93
CA GLY A 165 13.56 15.55 -0.01
C GLY A 165 13.10 16.35 1.20
N MET A 166 13.97 17.15 1.81
CA MET A 166 13.60 18.04 2.92
C MET A 166 12.58 19.11 2.50
N LEU A 167 12.74 19.67 1.28
CA LEU A 167 11.77 20.61 0.72
C LEU A 167 10.42 19.92 0.48
N ALA A 168 10.42 18.73 -0.12
CA ALA A 168 9.21 17.94 -0.35
C ALA A 168 8.43 17.68 0.95
N ILE A 169 9.12 17.29 2.02
CA ILE A 169 8.50 17.10 3.34
C ILE A 169 7.87 18.40 3.85
N GLY A 170 8.53 19.54 3.63
CA GLY A 170 8.00 20.87 3.93
C GLY A 170 6.73 21.22 3.12
N LEU A 171 6.60 20.70 1.90
CA LEU A 171 5.44 20.86 1.02
C LEU A 171 4.26 19.95 1.35
N GLY A 172 4.44 19.00 2.26
CA GLY A 172 3.35 18.12 2.66
C GLY A 172 3.52 16.64 2.23
N PHE A 173 4.63 16.25 1.61
CA PHE A 173 4.90 14.83 1.39
C PHE A 173 4.99 14.09 2.73
N ARG A 174 4.29 12.96 2.84
CA ARG A 174 4.16 12.19 4.09
C ARG A 174 4.74 10.79 4.03
N THR A 175 4.99 10.26 2.85
CA THR A 175 5.57 8.93 2.68
C THR A 175 6.52 8.86 1.50
N LEU A 176 7.41 7.89 1.54
CA LEU A 176 8.28 7.52 0.44
C LEU A 176 7.77 6.21 -0.15
N THR A 177 7.49 6.19 -1.44
CA THR A 177 7.04 5.01 -2.18
C THR A 177 8.20 4.03 -2.34
N HIS A 178 7.98 2.74 -2.08
CA HIS A 178 8.90 1.59 -2.27
C HIS A 178 10.40 1.95 -2.13
N ALA A 179 10.82 2.33 -0.91
CA ALA A 179 12.17 2.78 -0.58
C ALA A 179 13.28 2.00 -1.30
N PHE A 180 14.33 2.70 -1.72
CA PHE A 180 15.46 2.24 -2.53
C PHE A 180 15.14 2.02 -4.01
N ASN A 181 13.88 1.82 -4.40
CA ASN A 181 13.49 1.54 -5.77
C ASN A 181 13.10 2.80 -6.51
N ALA A 182 13.49 2.91 -7.79
CA ALA A 182 13.21 4.05 -8.65
C ALA A 182 13.61 5.42 -8.06
N MET A 183 14.75 5.47 -7.35
CA MET A 183 15.35 6.67 -6.76
C MET A 183 16.87 6.57 -6.75
N PRO A 184 17.61 7.68 -6.49
CA PRO A 184 19.05 7.63 -6.33
C PRO A 184 19.48 6.71 -5.18
N PRO A 185 20.61 6.01 -5.30
CA PRO A 185 21.10 5.13 -4.25
C PRO A 185 21.46 5.90 -2.97
N LEU A 186 21.59 5.15 -1.87
CA LEU A 186 22.12 5.67 -0.61
C LEU A 186 23.64 5.93 -0.77
N ASP A 187 24.00 7.18 -1.00
CA ASP A 187 25.39 7.62 -1.10
C ASP A 187 25.77 8.51 0.08
N HIS A 188 26.98 8.30 0.61
CA HIS A 188 27.45 9.00 1.81
C HIS A 188 27.92 10.44 1.57
N ARG A 189 28.16 10.85 0.30
CA ARG A 189 28.60 12.21 -0.09
C ARG A 189 27.50 12.98 -0.79
N ASP A 190 26.55 12.26 -1.44
CA ASP A 190 25.42 12.84 -2.17
C ASP A 190 24.15 12.06 -1.85
N PRO A 191 23.65 12.16 -0.60
CA PRO A 191 22.54 11.33 -0.13
C PRO A 191 21.25 11.62 -0.91
N SER A 192 20.50 10.55 -1.16
CA SER A 192 19.19 10.64 -1.80
C SER A 192 18.11 11.20 -0.85
N LEU A 193 16.94 11.50 -1.39
CA LEU A 193 15.78 11.92 -0.59
C LEU A 193 15.40 10.87 0.48
N LEU A 194 15.73 9.60 0.29
CA LEU A 194 15.48 8.53 1.28
C LEU A 194 16.02 8.92 2.66
N VAL A 195 17.22 9.53 2.73
CA VAL A 195 17.82 9.95 4.01
C VAL A 195 16.98 11.02 4.70
N ALA A 196 16.39 11.95 3.94
CA ALA A 196 15.49 12.97 4.49
C ALA A 196 14.25 12.33 5.15
N PHE A 197 13.63 11.38 4.45
CA PHE A 197 12.45 10.66 4.97
C PHE A 197 12.81 9.73 6.14
N MET A 198 14.00 9.13 6.15
CA MET A 198 14.48 8.34 7.29
C MET A 198 14.64 9.19 8.56
N GLN A 199 15.09 10.44 8.43
CA GLN A 199 15.36 11.33 9.55
C GLN A 199 14.12 12.06 10.07
N GLU A 200 13.15 12.35 9.22
CA GLU A 200 11.95 13.13 9.60
C GLU A 200 10.90 12.26 10.29
N ALA A 201 10.59 12.57 11.54
CA ALA A 201 9.69 11.76 12.36
C ALA A 201 8.23 11.76 11.90
N ARG A 202 7.81 12.77 11.13
CA ARG A 202 6.44 12.93 10.63
C ARG A 202 6.16 12.15 9.35
N THR A 203 7.18 11.51 8.76
CA THR A 203 7.07 10.74 7.53
C THR A 203 7.06 9.25 7.78
N THR A 204 6.50 8.50 6.86
CA THR A 204 6.60 7.06 6.76
C THR A 204 7.44 6.65 5.56
N VAL A 205 7.85 5.39 5.51
CA VAL A 205 8.66 4.85 4.43
C VAL A 205 8.06 3.50 4.01
N GLN A 206 7.57 3.40 2.78
CA GLN A 206 7.03 2.14 2.26
C GLN A 206 8.17 1.22 1.81
N LEU A 207 8.03 -0.07 2.04
CA LEU A 207 9.03 -1.08 1.73
C LEU A 207 8.40 -2.33 1.11
N ILE A 208 8.95 -2.78 -0.02
CA ILE A 208 8.71 -4.12 -0.57
C ILE A 208 9.68 -5.06 0.12
N CYS A 209 9.16 -5.85 1.07
CA CYS A 209 9.98 -6.70 1.94
C CYS A 209 10.07 -8.15 1.42
N ASP A 210 10.48 -8.32 0.15
CA ASP A 210 10.57 -9.61 -0.53
C ASP A 210 11.99 -10.22 -0.54
N GLY A 211 13.01 -9.43 -0.16
CA GLY A 211 14.43 -9.82 -0.20
C GLY A 211 15.08 -9.70 -1.58
N TYR A 212 14.31 -9.30 -2.61
CA TYR A 212 14.78 -9.09 -3.99
C TYR A 212 14.84 -7.60 -4.35
N HIS A 213 13.78 -6.84 -4.07
CA HIS A 213 13.74 -5.40 -4.26
C HIS A 213 14.69 -4.68 -3.30
N VAL A 214 14.80 -5.21 -2.08
CA VAL A 214 15.72 -4.70 -1.04
C VAL A 214 16.37 -5.89 -0.34
N ALA A 215 17.69 -5.92 -0.36
CA ALA A 215 18.45 -6.99 0.30
C ALA A 215 18.20 -6.99 1.82
N PRO A 216 18.11 -8.17 2.48
CA PRO A 216 17.82 -8.29 3.91
C PRO A 216 18.64 -7.38 4.84
N PRO A 217 19.95 -7.19 4.68
CA PRO A 217 20.71 -6.27 5.51
C PRO A 217 20.27 -4.79 5.39
N MET A 218 19.74 -4.41 4.21
CA MET A 218 19.21 -3.06 3.99
C MET A 218 17.81 -2.88 4.59
N VAL A 219 17.03 -3.96 4.64
CA VAL A 219 15.75 -3.99 5.38
C VAL A 219 16.00 -3.77 6.87
N ASP A 220 16.96 -4.48 7.47
CA ASP A 220 17.35 -4.31 8.88
C ASP A 220 17.83 -2.87 9.17
N LEU A 221 18.74 -2.35 8.34
CA LEU A 221 19.22 -0.98 8.46
C LEU A 221 18.08 0.04 8.41
N LEU A 222 17.15 -0.11 7.46
CA LEU A 222 16.01 0.78 7.33
C LEU A 222 15.11 0.68 8.57
N TYR A 223 14.76 -0.55 8.99
CA TYR A 223 13.92 -0.76 10.16
C TYR A 223 14.53 -0.16 11.44
N ARG A 224 15.82 -0.37 11.70
CA ARG A 224 16.53 0.24 12.85
C ARG A 224 16.49 1.76 12.85
N THR A 225 16.37 2.37 11.67
CA THR A 225 16.31 3.83 11.54
C THR A 225 14.89 4.37 11.67
N VAL A 226 13.90 3.73 11.05
CA VAL A 226 12.53 4.27 10.98
C VAL A 226 11.54 3.56 11.91
N GLY A 227 11.82 2.33 12.33
CA GLY A 227 11.00 1.57 13.28
C GLY A 227 9.55 1.42 12.83
N THR A 228 8.62 1.85 13.68
CA THR A 228 7.17 1.79 13.42
C THR A 228 6.68 2.80 12.36
N ARG A 229 7.56 3.59 11.77
CA ARG A 229 7.29 4.44 10.59
C ARG A 229 7.49 3.69 9.27
N LEU A 230 8.07 2.48 9.31
CA LEU A 230 8.09 1.59 8.17
C LEU A 230 6.67 1.12 7.85
N VAL A 231 6.27 1.14 6.59
CA VAL A 231 5.02 0.61 6.08
C VAL A 231 5.34 -0.52 5.10
N LEU A 232 4.92 -1.73 5.43
CA LEU A 232 5.01 -2.84 4.48
C LEU A 232 3.99 -2.62 3.37
N ALA A 233 4.45 -2.65 2.13
CA ALA A 233 3.65 -2.56 0.92
C ALA A 233 4.08 -3.69 -0.01
N THR A 234 3.15 -4.29 -0.73
CA THR A 234 3.50 -5.41 -1.60
C THR A 234 4.00 -4.96 -2.96
N ASP A 235 3.47 -3.87 -3.49
CA ASP A 235 3.64 -3.53 -4.91
C ASP A 235 3.35 -4.75 -5.80
N ASN A 236 2.32 -5.53 -5.40
CA ASN A 236 1.94 -6.75 -6.11
C ASN A 236 1.49 -6.42 -7.52
N MET A 237 2.08 -7.10 -8.48
CA MET A 237 1.80 -6.92 -9.90
C MET A 237 1.49 -8.27 -10.54
N PRO A 238 0.20 -8.63 -10.70
CA PRO A 238 -0.17 -9.80 -11.47
C PRO A 238 0.36 -9.73 -12.91
N PRO A 239 1.11 -10.72 -13.38
CA PRO A 239 1.75 -10.65 -14.70
C PRO A 239 0.79 -10.91 -15.87
N SER A 240 -0.39 -11.45 -15.60
CA SER A 240 -1.37 -11.85 -16.63
C SER A 240 -1.74 -10.67 -17.54
N GLY A 241 -1.62 -10.86 -18.85
CA GLY A 241 -1.96 -9.86 -19.87
C GLY A 241 -1.06 -8.62 -19.92
N THR A 242 0.07 -8.61 -19.22
CA THR A 242 1.00 -7.47 -19.18
C THR A 242 2.23 -7.63 -20.07
N GLY A 243 2.55 -8.86 -20.48
CA GLY A 243 3.86 -9.24 -21.05
C GLY A 243 4.95 -9.43 -19.99
N TYR A 244 4.61 -9.32 -18.70
CA TYR A 244 5.54 -9.57 -17.60
C TYR A 244 5.58 -11.06 -17.23
N ARG A 245 6.61 -11.47 -16.49
CA ARG A 245 6.75 -12.82 -15.95
C ARG A 245 7.20 -12.79 -14.51
N ILE A 246 6.83 -13.82 -13.75
CA ILE A 246 7.38 -14.01 -12.41
C ILE A 246 8.71 -14.78 -12.55
N ASP A 247 9.74 -14.23 -11.94
CA ASP A 247 11.07 -14.85 -11.88
C ASP A 247 11.58 -14.75 -10.43
N GLY A 248 11.63 -15.90 -9.74
CA GLY A 248 12.10 -15.98 -8.35
C GLY A 248 11.29 -15.18 -7.33
N GLY A 249 10.01 -14.86 -7.60
CA GLY A 249 9.16 -14.05 -6.71
C GLY A 249 9.10 -12.56 -7.08
N VAL A 250 9.84 -12.14 -8.10
CA VAL A 250 9.83 -10.79 -8.66
C VAL A 250 9.12 -10.78 -9.99
N VAL A 251 8.31 -9.77 -10.25
CA VAL A 251 7.71 -9.57 -11.56
C VAL A 251 8.66 -8.76 -12.44
N ARG A 252 8.94 -9.25 -13.63
CA ARG A 252 9.87 -8.63 -14.58
C ARG A 252 9.25 -8.44 -15.96
N SER A 253 9.58 -7.33 -16.58
CA SER A 253 9.34 -7.07 -18.00
C SER A 253 10.26 -7.92 -18.89
N GLU A 254 10.02 -7.91 -20.20
CA GLU A 254 10.81 -8.68 -21.18
C GLU A 254 12.31 -8.32 -21.16
N ASP A 255 12.65 -7.05 -20.92
CA ASP A 255 14.04 -6.58 -20.81
C ASP A 255 14.68 -6.86 -19.45
N GLY A 256 13.97 -7.53 -18.54
CA GLY A 256 14.44 -7.92 -17.21
C GLY A 256 14.28 -6.85 -16.13
N THR A 257 13.72 -5.67 -16.47
CA THR A 257 13.42 -4.62 -15.48
C THR A 257 12.38 -5.12 -14.47
N MET A 258 12.60 -4.87 -13.17
CA MET A 258 11.60 -5.15 -12.14
C MET A 258 10.36 -4.27 -12.32
N ALA A 259 9.19 -4.92 -12.30
CA ALA A 259 7.88 -4.31 -12.60
C ALA A 259 6.88 -4.51 -11.45
N GLY A 260 7.36 -4.68 -10.24
CA GLY A 260 6.59 -5.00 -9.06
C GLY A 260 6.90 -6.40 -8.52
N SER A 261 6.16 -6.84 -7.53
CA SER A 261 6.42 -8.08 -6.80
C SER A 261 5.29 -9.12 -6.96
N ALA A 262 5.59 -10.35 -6.58
CA ALA A 262 4.61 -11.41 -6.29
C ALA A 262 4.46 -11.62 -4.77
N LEU A 263 4.85 -10.63 -3.97
CA LEU A 263 4.86 -10.69 -2.52
C LEU A 263 3.43 -10.70 -1.96
N ARG A 264 3.20 -11.57 -0.99
CA ARG A 264 1.99 -11.58 -0.17
C ARG A 264 2.22 -10.76 1.09
N CYS A 265 1.17 -10.11 1.59
CA CYS A 265 1.30 -9.24 2.77
C CYS A 265 1.70 -10.03 4.03
N ASP A 266 1.16 -11.23 4.24
CA ASP A 266 1.55 -12.12 5.34
C ASP A 266 3.02 -12.57 5.22
N GLN A 267 3.52 -12.78 4.01
CA GLN A 267 4.92 -13.10 3.77
C GLN A 267 5.82 -11.89 4.05
N ALA A 268 5.38 -10.67 3.72
CA ALA A 268 6.13 -9.45 4.04
C ALA A 268 6.37 -9.31 5.55
N VAL A 269 5.38 -9.65 6.39
CA VAL A 269 5.52 -9.66 7.85
C VAL A 269 6.56 -10.69 8.30
N ARG A 270 6.46 -11.95 7.82
CA ARG A 270 7.45 -13.00 8.15
C ARG A 270 8.87 -12.63 7.69
N ASN A 271 8.97 -12.03 6.51
CA ASN A 271 10.26 -11.58 5.99
C ASN A 271 10.85 -10.46 6.87
N LEU A 272 10.05 -9.48 7.29
CA LEU A 272 10.51 -8.43 8.18
C LEU A 272 10.99 -8.98 9.53
N MET A 273 10.26 -9.96 10.10
CA MET A 273 10.69 -10.67 11.31
C MET A 273 12.07 -11.29 11.13
N SER A 274 12.24 -12.04 10.04
CA SER A 274 13.48 -12.75 9.74
C SER A 274 14.65 -11.80 9.43
N TYR A 275 14.43 -10.73 8.67
CA TYR A 275 15.48 -9.85 8.19
C TYR A 275 15.97 -8.83 9.24
N ALA A 276 15.08 -8.44 10.15
CA ALA A 276 15.38 -7.45 11.18
C ALA A 276 15.41 -8.05 12.61
N ASP A 277 15.34 -9.38 12.72
CA ASP A 277 15.33 -10.11 14.00
C ASP A 277 14.27 -9.58 14.97
N LEU A 278 12.99 -9.62 14.53
CA LEU A 278 11.88 -9.07 15.27
C LEU A 278 10.88 -10.14 15.71
N PRO A 279 10.28 -9.99 16.89
CA PRO A 279 9.12 -10.78 17.26
C PRO A 279 7.90 -10.32 16.45
N PHE A 280 6.90 -11.23 16.32
CA PHE A 280 5.71 -11.02 15.49
C PHE A 280 4.94 -9.74 15.84
N GLU A 281 4.74 -9.47 17.13
CA GLU A 281 4.01 -8.30 17.64
C GLU A 281 4.67 -6.96 17.26
N ARG A 282 5.94 -6.96 16.92
CA ARG A 282 6.65 -5.78 16.39
C ARG A 282 6.50 -5.67 14.88
N ALA A 283 6.63 -6.77 14.17
CA ALA A 283 6.56 -6.77 12.71
C ALA A 283 5.16 -6.46 12.19
N ILE A 284 4.11 -6.98 12.84
CA ILE A 284 2.72 -6.78 12.42
C ILE A 284 2.29 -5.30 12.46
N ILE A 285 2.88 -4.48 13.33
CA ILE A 285 2.63 -3.02 13.39
C ILE A 285 2.86 -2.37 12.03
N ASN A 286 3.89 -2.83 11.31
CA ASN A 286 4.30 -2.27 10.02
C ASN A 286 3.36 -2.65 8.85
N ALA A 287 2.49 -3.65 9.05
CA ALA A 287 1.44 -4.04 8.11
C ALA A 287 0.02 -3.65 8.58
N SER A 288 -0.14 -3.09 9.77
CA SER A 288 -1.46 -2.77 10.34
C SER A 288 -1.54 -1.33 10.84
N ALA A 289 -0.95 -1.00 11.99
CA ALA A 289 -1.04 0.33 12.58
C ALA A 289 -0.27 1.41 11.79
N ALA A 290 0.86 1.06 11.17
CA ALA A 290 1.64 2.01 10.37
C ALA A 290 0.89 2.46 9.10
N PRO A 291 0.35 1.55 8.25
CA PRO A 291 -0.46 1.95 7.11
C PRO A 291 -1.77 2.64 7.52
N ALA A 292 -2.42 2.24 8.62
CA ALA A 292 -3.59 2.94 9.13
C ALA A 292 -3.28 4.43 9.45
N ARG A 293 -2.15 4.70 10.12
CA ARG A 293 -1.71 6.08 10.39
C ARG A 293 -1.36 6.84 9.12
N LEU A 294 -0.72 6.19 8.15
CA LEU A 294 -0.41 6.83 6.87
C LEU A 294 -1.67 7.34 6.17
N LEU A 295 -2.75 6.55 6.22
CA LEU A 295 -4.03 6.87 5.59
C LEU A 295 -4.96 7.72 6.48
N GLY A 296 -4.56 8.08 7.71
CA GLY A 296 -5.42 8.82 8.66
C GLY A 296 -6.58 7.99 9.22
N LEU A 297 -6.48 6.66 9.15
CA LEU A 297 -7.53 5.70 9.59
C LEU A 297 -7.23 5.07 10.95
N GLU A 298 -6.24 5.56 11.69
CA GLU A 298 -5.79 4.96 12.95
C GLU A 298 -6.84 5.03 14.08
N ARG A 299 -7.88 5.83 13.94
CA ARG A 299 -9.00 5.85 14.89
C ARG A 299 -9.87 4.62 14.76
N ASP A 300 -10.00 4.07 13.55
CA ASP A 300 -10.92 2.97 13.23
C ASP A 300 -10.20 1.64 12.98
N LEU A 301 -8.95 1.67 12.48
CA LEU A 301 -8.20 0.53 11.97
C LEU A 301 -6.81 0.39 12.59
N GLY A 302 -6.13 -0.70 12.26
CA GLY A 302 -4.71 -0.93 12.51
C GLY A 302 -4.35 -1.44 13.90
N THR A 303 -5.27 -1.44 14.85
CA THR A 303 -5.09 -2.00 16.21
C THR A 303 -6.38 -2.63 16.72
N ILE A 304 -6.27 -3.59 17.62
CA ILE A 304 -7.42 -4.19 18.32
C ILE A 304 -7.69 -3.37 19.59
N ALA A 305 -8.78 -2.60 19.59
CA ALA A 305 -9.21 -1.81 20.72
C ALA A 305 -10.73 -1.61 20.69
N GLU A 306 -11.31 -1.35 21.86
CA GLU A 306 -12.72 -1.02 21.97
C GLU A 306 -13.08 0.24 21.16
N GLY A 307 -14.20 0.20 20.46
CA GLY A 307 -14.67 1.29 19.60
C GLY A 307 -14.11 1.28 18.18
N LYS A 308 -13.11 0.44 17.88
CA LYS A 308 -12.57 0.26 16.52
C LYS A 308 -13.33 -0.81 15.75
N ARG A 309 -13.16 -0.81 14.43
CA ARG A 309 -13.71 -1.88 13.58
C ARG A 309 -13.10 -3.23 13.96
N ALA A 310 -13.93 -4.25 13.97
CA ALA A 310 -13.53 -5.61 14.28
C ALA A 310 -12.87 -6.28 13.04
N ASP A 311 -11.68 -5.81 12.67
CA ASP A 311 -10.87 -6.31 11.58
C ASP A 311 -9.67 -7.07 12.14
N PHE A 312 -9.64 -8.41 11.97
CA PHE A 312 -8.64 -9.29 12.57
C PHE A 312 -8.10 -10.32 11.57
N ALA A 313 -6.84 -10.69 11.74
CA ALA A 313 -6.25 -11.88 11.16
C ALA A 313 -5.91 -12.89 12.27
N VAL A 314 -6.22 -14.16 12.05
CA VAL A 314 -5.88 -15.26 12.94
C VAL A 314 -4.72 -16.03 12.32
N TRP A 315 -3.67 -16.23 13.09
CA TRP A 315 -2.43 -16.85 12.67
C TRP A 315 -2.19 -18.13 13.45
N ASP A 316 -1.74 -19.19 12.79
CA ASP A 316 -1.32 -20.44 13.45
C ASP A 316 0.09 -20.32 14.06
N GLU A 317 0.59 -21.39 14.66
CA GLU A 317 1.92 -21.44 15.28
C GLU A 317 3.07 -21.22 14.26
N GLU A 318 2.86 -21.61 13.01
CA GLU A 318 3.82 -21.39 11.93
C GLU A 318 3.69 -20.00 11.30
N LEU A 319 2.88 -19.13 11.93
CA LEU A 319 2.60 -17.78 11.44
C LEU A 319 2.02 -17.76 10.01
N ARG A 320 1.09 -18.67 9.73
CA ARG A 320 0.25 -18.65 8.53
C ARG A 320 -1.13 -18.14 8.88
N VAL A 321 -1.72 -17.35 8.02
CA VAL A 321 -3.09 -16.85 8.20
C VAL A 321 -4.08 -18.00 7.99
N VAL A 322 -4.86 -18.32 9.02
CA VAL A 322 -5.87 -19.39 9.02
C VAL A 322 -7.29 -18.87 8.99
N ALA A 323 -7.51 -17.61 9.41
CA ALA A 323 -8.81 -16.96 9.28
C ALA A 323 -8.67 -15.44 9.24
N THR A 324 -9.68 -14.78 8.66
CA THR A 324 -9.76 -13.31 8.58
C THR A 324 -11.20 -12.87 8.84
N VAL A 325 -11.32 -11.84 9.66
CA VAL A 325 -12.59 -11.21 10.06
C VAL A 325 -12.55 -9.75 9.59
N VAL A 326 -13.58 -9.32 8.90
CA VAL A 326 -13.73 -7.93 8.41
C VAL A 326 -15.06 -7.38 8.96
N GLY A 327 -15.00 -6.26 9.66
CA GLY A 327 -16.18 -5.64 10.27
C GLY A 327 -16.94 -6.57 11.22
N GLY A 328 -16.26 -7.49 11.87
CA GLY A 328 -16.86 -8.49 12.76
C GLY A 328 -17.41 -9.73 12.04
N THR A 329 -17.34 -9.79 10.70
CA THR A 329 -17.80 -10.93 9.89
C THR A 329 -16.62 -11.80 9.47
N PRO A 330 -16.60 -13.12 9.76
CA PRO A 330 -15.62 -14.04 9.20
C PRO A 330 -15.77 -14.11 7.67
N VAL A 331 -14.71 -13.77 6.95
CA VAL A 331 -14.69 -13.76 5.47
C VAL A 331 -13.72 -14.80 4.88
N TYR A 332 -12.83 -15.34 5.71
CA TYR A 332 -11.92 -16.42 5.34
C TYR A 332 -11.66 -17.32 6.53
N GLY A 333 -11.56 -18.63 6.32
CA GLY A 333 -11.33 -19.64 7.36
C GLY A 333 -12.53 -19.84 8.30
N ALA A 334 -12.34 -20.69 9.33
CA ALA A 334 -13.39 -20.99 10.32
C ALA A 334 -13.11 -20.24 11.62
N VAL A 335 -14.03 -19.36 11.99
CA VAL A 335 -14.02 -18.66 13.30
C VAL A 335 -15.42 -18.75 13.88
N HIS A 336 -15.56 -19.28 15.10
CA HIS A 336 -16.82 -19.26 15.81
C HIS A 336 -16.95 -17.99 16.65
N LEU A 337 -17.80 -17.07 16.21
CA LEU A 337 -18.12 -15.86 16.95
C LEU A 337 -19.31 -16.14 17.89
N HIS A 338 -19.04 -16.20 19.21
CA HIS A 338 -20.14 -16.21 20.18
C HIS A 338 -20.68 -14.79 20.33
N GLN A 339 -21.89 -14.56 19.86
CA GLN A 339 -22.64 -13.36 20.25
C GLN A 339 -22.97 -13.50 21.74
N ARG A 340 -22.39 -12.63 22.58
CA ARG A 340 -22.96 -12.42 23.90
C ARG A 340 -24.33 -11.74 23.68
N THR A 341 -25.39 -12.49 23.77
CA THR A 341 -26.72 -11.90 24.03
C THR A 341 -26.58 -11.13 25.34
N ALA A 342 -26.63 -9.79 25.22
CA ALA A 342 -26.86 -8.98 26.43
C ALA A 342 -28.18 -9.45 27.02
N GLY A 343 -28.09 -10.24 28.08
CA GLY A 343 -29.25 -10.59 28.85
C GLY A 343 -29.80 -9.29 29.42
N ILE A 344 -30.91 -8.84 28.85
CA ILE A 344 -31.77 -7.86 29.47
C ILE A 344 -32.42 -8.67 30.60
N GLY A 345 -31.73 -8.67 31.75
CA GLY A 345 -32.28 -9.12 33.03
C GLY A 345 -33.36 -8.12 33.42
N GLY A 346 -34.57 -8.63 33.55
CA GLY A 346 -35.72 -7.91 34.08
C GLY A 346 -35.58 -7.59 35.60
#